data_5b4b302dd061ef1674893869f45cc4aa
#
_entry.id   5b4b302dd061ef1674893869f45cc4aa
#
_cell.length_a   1.000
_cell.length_b   1.000
_cell.length_c   1.000
_cell.angle_alpha   90.00
_cell.angle_beta   90.00
_cell.angle_gamma   90.00
#
_symmetry.space_group_name_H-M   'P 1'
#
loop_
_entity.id
_entity.type
_entity.pdbx_description
1 polymer ?
#
loop_
_entity_poly.entity_id
_entity_poly.type
_entity_poly.pdbx_seq_one_letter_code
_entity_poly.pdbx_strand_id
1 'polypeptide(L)'
;MLAETQDSEEIIPRVAALDIGKAELVCCARVPDEDRPGRRLQEVQTYSTMTRSLLGMADRLRCLGVTRVVMEATSDYWKCAFYLLEAAGFEAWLVNAKDVKHLPGRPKTDKLDAAWLAKVAERQMIRPGFVPPPEFRRLRDVTRYRAGLVAVRTAQKQRRRNF
;
A
#
# COMPACT_ATOMS: atom_id res chain seq x y z
N MET A 1 28.13 -2.89 -36.18
CA MET A 1 27.30 -1.76 -35.83
C MET A 1 26.52 -2.15 -34.60
N LEU A 2 26.95 -1.72 -33.42
CA LEU A 2 26.22 -1.98 -32.18
C LEU A 2 25.12 -0.96 -32.07
N ALA A 3 23.84 -1.40 -31.99
CA ALA A 3 22.73 -0.51 -31.72
C ALA A 3 22.83 -0.06 -30.26
N GLU A 4 22.91 1.24 -30.00
CA GLU A 4 22.70 1.81 -28.70
C GLU A 4 21.23 1.55 -28.33
N THR A 5 20.99 0.53 -27.52
CA THR A 5 19.73 0.37 -26.79
C THR A 5 19.81 1.38 -25.66
N GLN A 6 19.17 2.53 -25.84
CA GLN A 6 18.82 3.37 -24.70
C GLN A 6 17.78 2.60 -23.86
N ASP A 7 18.27 1.80 -22.93
CA ASP A 7 17.48 1.40 -21.76
C ASP A 7 17.26 2.66 -20.90
N SER A 8 16.33 3.50 -21.33
CA SER A 8 15.73 4.48 -20.44
C SER A 8 14.97 3.65 -19.42
N GLU A 9 15.50 3.50 -18.20
CA GLU A 9 14.73 3.00 -17.07
C GLU A 9 13.38 3.72 -17.06
N GLU A 10 12.33 3.02 -17.38
CA GLU A 10 10.98 3.57 -17.43
C GLU A 10 10.54 3.88 -15.99
N ILE A 11 10.80 5.12 -15.59
CA ILE A 11 10.51 5.60 -14.24
C ILE A 11 9.03 6.00 -14.17
N ILE A 12 8.34 5.56 -13.11
CA ILE A 12 6.99 6.07 -12.85
C ILE A 12 7.08 7.50 -12.34
N PRO A 13 6.56 8.46 -13.11
CA PRO A 13 6.86 9.87 -12.84
C PRO A 13 6.26 10.39 -11.53
N ARG A 14 5.10 9.85 -11.09
CA ARG A 14 4.37 10.33 -9.92
C ARG A 14 3.91 9.14 -9.08
N VAL A 15 4.64 8.85 -8.02
CA VAL A 15 4.45 7.68 -7.15
C VAL A 15 4.44 8.10 -5.68
N ALA A 16 3.69 7.37 -4.87
CA ALA A 16 3.78 7.46 -3.42
C ALA A 16 4.01 6.08 -2.81
N ALA A 17 4.60 6.06 -1.62
CA ALA A 17 4.73 4.86 -0.80
C ALA A 17 4.27 5.14 0.62
N LEU A 18 3.68 4.10 1.23
CA LEU A 18 3.16 4.14 2.59
C LEU A 18 3.89 3.11 3.45
N ASP A 19 4.40 3.57 4.58
CA ASP A 19 4.78 2.72 5.71
C ASP A 19 3.68 2.78 6.75
N ILE A 20 3.01 1.65 7.01
CA ILE A 20 1.73 1.61 7.72
C ILE A 20 1.90 0.98 9.09
N GLY A 21 1.71 1.80 10.12
CA GLY A 21 1.55 1.37 11.49
C GLY A 21 0.07 1.21 11.92
N LYS A 22 -0.14 0.88 13.18
CA LYS A 22 -1.48 0.69 13.75
C LYS A 22 -2.27 2.00 13.89
N ALA A 23 -1.65 3.04 14.42
CA ALA A 23 -2.28 4.32 14.73
C ALA A 23 -2.00 5.40 13.69
N GLU A 24 -0.86 5.31 13.02
CA GLU A 24 -0.40 6.27 12.04
C GLU A 24 0.34 5.58 10.89
N LEU A 25 0.47 6.27 9.79
CA LEU A 25 1.26 5.85 8.65
C LEU A 25 2.11 7.01 8.15
N VAL A 26 3.25 6.69 7.56
CA VAL A 26 4.11 7.65 6.88
C VAL A 26 3.90 7.52 5.38
N CYS A 27 3.56 8.63 4.73
CA CYS A 27 3.41 8.72 3.28
C CYS A 27 4.59 9.51 2.71
N CYS A 28 5.25 8.93 1.71
CA CYS A 28 6.26 9.60 0.91
C CYS A 28 5.79 9.70 -0.53
N ALA A 29 5.53 10.90 -1.02
CA ALA A 29 5.23 11.17 -2.42
C ALA A 29 6.49 11.63 -3.15
N ARG A 30 6.71 11.12 -4.38
CA ARG A 30 7.79 11.53 -5.27
C ARG A 30 7.22 11.94 -6.61
N VAL A 31 7.51 13.16 -7.01
CA VAL A 31 7.00 13.78 -8.26
C VAL A 31 8.14 14.50 -8.99
N PRO A 32 8.02 14.73 -10.31
CA PRO A 32 9.00 15.52 -11.02
C PRO A 32 8.99 16.96 -10.52
N ASP A 33 10.15 17.61 -10.55
CA ASP A 33 10.27 19.05 -10.37
C ASP A 33 9.98 19.70 -11.73
N GLU A 34 8.85 20.43 -11.84
CA GLU A 34 8.42 21.06 -13.10
C GLU A 34 9.34 22.19 -13.52
N ASP A 35 9.99 22.86 -12.56
CA ASP A 35 10.92 23.97 -12.81
C ASP A 35 12.34 23.49 -13.19
N ARG A 36 12.68 22.24 -12.86
CA ARG A 36 14.03 21.68 -13.06
C ARG A 36 13.98 20.28 -13.64
N PRO A 37 14.02 20.12 -14.98
CA PRO A 37 14.01 18.82 -15.63
C PRO A 37 15.08 17.85 -15.07
N GLY A 38 14.68 16.62 -14.81
CA GLY A 38 15.55 15.58 -14.24
C GLY A 38 15.65 15.58 -12.71
N ARG A 39 15.15 16.62 -12.02
CA ARG A 39 15.08 16.65 -10.55
C ARG A 39 13.76 16.07 -10.06
N ARG A 40 13.83 15.43 -8.89
CA ARG A 40 12.66 14.85 -8.20
C ARG A 40 12.40 15.63 -6.90
N LEU A 41 11.15 16.00 -6.71
CA LEU A 41 10.65 16.50 -5.42
C LEU A 41 10.15 15.33 -4.57
N GLN A 42 10.37 15.41 -3.27
CA GLN A 42 9.94 14.41 -2.31
C GLN A 42 9.22 15.11 -1.16
N GLU A 43 8.00 14.67 -0.87
CA GLU A 43 7.22 15.12 0.29
C GLU A 43 7.00 13.92 1.21
N VAL A 44 7.35 14.05 2.50
CA VAL A 44 7.13 13.03 3.52
C VAL A 44 6.22 13.60 4.58
N GLN A 45 5.08 12.95 4.82
CA GLN A 45 4.09 13.38 5.81
C GLN A 45 3.53 12.19 6.57
N THR A 46 3.29 12.37 7.87
CA THR A 46 2.63 11.39 8.73
C THR A 46 1.13 11.68 8.81
N TYR A 47 0.33 10.64 8.69
CA TYR A 47 -1.13 10.69 8.78
C TYR A 47 -1.62 9.70 9.81
N SER A 48 -2.70 10.04 10.51
CA SER A 48 -3.43 9.09 11.33
C SER A 48 -4.15 8.05 10.45
N THR A 49 -4.28 6.82 10.92
CA THR A 49 -5.03 5.76 10.24
C THR A 49 -6.56 5.93 10.30
N MET A 50 -7.04 7.03 10.89
CA MET A 50 -8.46 7.39 10.88
C MET A 50 -8.94 7.78 9.48
N THR A 51 -10.14 7.37 9.11
CA THR A 51 -10.71 7.56 7.76
C THR A 51 -10.60 9.01 7.26
N ARG A 52 -10.93 10.00 8.10
CA ARG A 52 -10.82 11.41 7.72
C ARG A 52 -9.42 11.82 7.32
N SER A 53 -8.41 11.34 8.04
CA SER A 53 -7.00 11.63 7.75
C SER A 53 -6.55 10.94 6.46
N LEU A 54 -6.98 9.70 6.24
CA LEU A 54 -6.69 8.96 5.00
C LEU A 54 -7.34 9.59 3.77
N LEU A 55 -8.54 10.14 3.90
CA LEU A 55 -9.19 10.91 2.83
C LEU A 55 -8.40 12.19 2.50
N GLY A 56 -7.94 12.93 3.51
CA GLY A 56 -7.07 14.10 3.31
C GLY A 56 -5.75 13.73 2.64
N MET A 57 -5.16 12.58 2.99
CA MET A 57 -3.99 12.04 2.30
C MET A 57 -4.29 11.75 0.82
N ALA A 58 -5.40 11.08 0.52
CA ALA A 58 -5.80 10.78 -0.85
C ALA A 58 -6.01 12.05 -1.67
N ASP A 59 -6.64 13.09 -1.11
CA ASP A 59 -6.81 14.39 -1.76
C ASP A 59 -5.46 15.06 -2.02
N ARG A 60 -4.52 15.02 -1.07
CA ARG A 60 -3.17 15.55 -1.26
C ARG A 60 -2.43 14.82 -2.38
N LEU A 61 -2.48 13.49 -2.40
CA LEU A 61 -1.86 12.68 -3.46
C LEU A 61 -2.46 12.98 -4.83
N ARG A 62 -3.77 13.21 -4.89
CA ARG A 62 -4.46 13.62 -6.13
C ARG A 62 -4.00 15.00 -6.61
N CYS A 63 -3.84 15.97 -5.71
CA CYS A 63 -3.28 17.29 -6.04
C CYS A 63 -1.85 17.21 -6.58
N LEU A 64 -1.04 16.26 -6.08
CA LEU A 64 0.31 15.99 -6.59
C LEU A 64 0.31 15.19 -7.91
N GLY A 65 -0.85 14.78 -8.40
CA GLY A 65 -1.00 13.97 -9.61
C GLY A 65 -0.42 12.55 -9.46
N VAL A 66 -0.30 12.04 -8.25
CA VAL A 66 0.16 10.65 -7.99
C VAL A 66 -0.80 9.67 -8.63
N THR A 67 -0.26 8.70 -9.37
CA THR A 67 -1.04 7.65 -10.02
C THR A 67 -0.96 6.32 -9.29
N ARG A 68 0.24 5.97 -8.80
CA ARG A 68 0.51 4.71 -8.12
C ARG A 68 0.87 4.93 -6.65
N VAL A 69 0.24 4.16 -5.76
CA VAL A 69 0.55 4.15 -4.33
C VAL A 69 0.95 2.75 -3.91
N VAL A 70 2.15 2.61 -3.35
CA VAL A 70 2.72 1.34 -2.93
C VAL A 70 2.73 1.25 -1.42
N MET A 71 2.39 0.09 -0.87
CA MET A 71 2.43 -0.18 0.56
C MET A 71 2.91 -1.58 0.87
N GLU A 72 3.62 -1.74 1.99
CA GLU A 72 4.08 -3.04 2.47
C GLU A 72 2.96 -3.78 3.21
N ALA A 73 2.85 -5.10 2.96
CA ALA A 73 1.88 -5.98 3.63
C ALA A 73 2.35 -6.30 5.05
N THR A 74 2.20 -5.36 5.97
CA THR A 74 2.48 -5.55 7.40
C THR A 74 1.19 -5.73 8.16
N SER A 75 0.98 -6.92 8.80
CA SER A 75 -0.24 -7.25 9.53
C SER A 75 -1.51 -7.03 8.67
N ASP A 76 -2.63 -6.64 9.29
CA ASP A 76 -3.91 -6.32 8.62
C ASP A 76 -4.14 -4.81 8.45
N TYR A 77 -3.21 -3.97 8.91
CA TYR A 77 -3.38 -2.51 8.95
C TYR A 77 -3.43 -1.87 7.55
N TRP A 78 -2.84 -2.49 6.54
CA TRP A 78 -2.85 -2.02 5.17
C TRP A 78 -4.26 -1.97 4.53
N LYS A 79 -5.21 -2.78 5.02
CA LYS A 79 -6.53 -2.94 4.39
C LYS A 79 -7.30 -1.63 4.27
N CYS A 80 -7.35 -0.84 5.34
CA CYS A 80 -8.09 0.42 5.34
C CYS A 80 -7.52 1.41 4.32
N ALA A 81 -6.20 1.59 4.31
CA ALA A 81 -5.53 2.48 3.37
C ALA A 81 -5.67 1.98 1.92
N PHE A 82 -5.44 0.70 1.69
CA PHE A 82 -5.54 0.08 0.36
C PHE A 82 -6.94 0.24 -0.24
N TYR A 83 -7.98 -0.14 0.50
CA TYR A 83 -9.36 -0.12 -0.02
C TYR A 83 -9.85 1.30 -0.27
N LEU A 84 -9.43 2.26 0.56
CA LEU A 84 -9.76 3.66 0.38
C LEU A 84 -9.07 4.22 -0.88
N LEU A 85 -7.79 3.96 -1.07
CA LEU A 85 -7.03 4.43 -2.23
C LEU A 85 -7.51 3.77 -3.52
N GLU A 86 -7.80 2.46 -3.50
CA GLU A 86 -8.40 1.75 -4.63
C GLU A 86 -9.76 2.38 -5.02
N ALA A 87 -10.64 2.63 -4.05
CA ALA A 87 -11.93 3.29 -4.27
C ALA A 87 -11.78 4.73 -4.76
N ALA A 88 -10.71 5.43 -4.39
CA ALA A 88 -10.37 6.77 -4.85
C ALA A 88 -9.76 6.80 -6.27
N GLY A 89 -9.54 5.64 -6.90
CA GLY A 89 -9.05 5.50 -8.27
C GLY A 89 -7.53 5.45 -8.41
N PHE A 90 -6.78 5.30 -7.32
CA PHE A 90 -5.33 5.09 -7.39
C PHE A 90 -4.99 3.66 -7.78
N GLU A 91 -3.89 3.48 -8.47
CA GLU A 91 -3.27 2.18 -8.67
C GLU A 91 -2.58 1.76 -7.36
N ALA A 92 -3.33 1.10 -6.47
CA ALA A 92 -2.82 0.68 -5.18
C ALA A 92 -2.09 -0.66 -5.29
N TRP A 93 -0.83 -0.69 -4.87
CA TRP A 93 0.03 -1.88 -4.86
C TRP A 93 0.34 -2.31 -3.44
N LEU A 94 -0.02 -3.54 -3.11
CA LEU A 94 0.41 -4.19 -1.88
C LEU A 94 1.63 -5.06 -2.20
N VAL A 95 2.78 -4.78 -1.60
CA VAL A 95 4.00 -5.54 -1.81
C VAL A 95 4.31 -6.44 -0.62
N ASN A 96 4.89 -7.61 -0.91
CA ASN A 96 5.26 -8.54 0.14
C ASN A 96 6.52 -8.06 0.87
N ALA A 97 6.48 -8.04 2.19
CA ALA A 97 7.63 -7.68 3.03
C ALA A 97 8.88 -8.53 2.74
N LYS A 98 8.73 -9.79 2.31
CA LYS A 98 9.87 -10.66 1.95
C LYS A 98 10.58 -10.17 0.70
N ASP A 99 9.82 -9.76 -0.33
CA ASP A 99 10.39 -9.30 -1.60
C ASP A 99 11.13 -7.97 -1.42
N VAL A 100 10.60 -7.11 -0.55
CA VAL A 100 11.19 -5.81 -0.22
C VAL A 100 12.45 -5.94 0.64
N LYS A 101 12.53 -6.93 1.54
CA LYS A 101 13.70 -7.16 2.40
C LYS A 101 14.98 -7.54 1.66
N HIS A 102 14.86 -8.13 0.48
CA HIS A 102 16.00 -8.56 -0.33
C HIS A 102 16.61 -7.43 -1.17
N LEU A 103 15.96 -6.28 -1.23
CA LEU A 103 16.47 -5.13 -1.98
C LEU A 103 17.53 -4.37 -1.17
N PRO A 104 18.62 -3.92 -1.81
CA PRO A 104 19.71 -3.25 -1.12
C PRO A 104 19.32 -1.86 -0.61
N GLY A 105 19.97 -1.41 0.46
CA GLY A 105 19.88 -0.02 0.93
C GLY A 105 18.67 0.32 1.79
N ARG A 106 17.97 -0.68 2.37
CA ARG A 106 16.83 -0.42 3.27
C ARG A 106 17.30 0.27 4.57
N PRO A 107 16.77 1.45 4.90
CA PRO A 107 17.07 2.15 6.14
C PRO A 107 16.37 1.52 7.36
N LYS A 108 16.63 2.10 8.55
CA LYS A 108 16.12 1.57 9.84
C LYS A 108 15.01 2.40 10.48
N THR A 109 14.47 3.41 9.80
CA THR A 109 13.43 4.29 10.37
C THR A 109 12.25 4.43 9.44
N ASP A 110 11.04 4.53 9.99
CA ASP A 110 9.77 4.54 9.24
C ASP A 110 9.71 5.63 8.15
N LYS A 111 10.20 6.85 8.45
CA LYS A 111 10.26 7.93 7.45
C LYS A 111 11.22 7.63 6.30
N LEU A 112 12.35 7.03 6.62
CA LEU A 112 13.33 6.62 5.62
C LEU A 112 12.86 5.37 4.87
N ASP A 113 12.09 4.48 5.52
CA ASP A 113 11.50 3.31 4.90
C ASP A 113 10.46 3.71 3.84
N ALA A 114 9.54 4.64 4.15
CA ALA A 114 8.60 5.16 3.17
C ALA A 114 9.30 5.85 1.98
N ALA A 115 10.32 6.65 2.25
CA ALA A 115 11.09 7.33 1.21
C ALA A 115 11.88 6.35 0.33
N TRP A 116 12.45 5.32 0.93
CA TRP A 116 13.16 4.27 0.23
C TRP A 116 12.20 3.43 -0.63
N LEU A 117 11.07 3.03 -0.07
CA LEU A 117 10.04 2.27 -0.80
C LEU A 117 9.50 3.08 -2.00
N ALA A 118 9.33 4.39 -1.85
CA ALA A 118 8.93 5.26 -2.95
C ALA A 118 9.97 5.30 -4.08
N LYS A 119 11.28 5.32 -3.75
CA LYS A 119 12.35 5.26 -4.75
C LYS A 119 12.37 3.93 -5.50
N VAL A 120 12.18 2.83 -4.78
CA VAL A 120 12.17 1.47 -5.35
C VAL A 120 10.93 1.28 -6.24
N ALA A 121 9.78 1.81 -5.82
CA ALA A 121 8.55 1.81 -6.59
C ALA A 121 8.65 2.65 -7.87
N GLU A 122 9.28 3.84 -7.78
CA GLU A 122 9.55 4.72 -8.91
C GLU A 122 10.34 4.01 -10.02
N ARG A 123 11.35 3.22 -9.64
CA ARG A 123 12.22 2.46 -10.56
C ARG A 123 11.64 1.11 -10.98
N GLN A 124 10.42 0.81 -10.63
CA GLN A 124 9.74 -0.46 -10.93
C GLN A 124 10.48 -1.71 -10.45
N MET A 125 11.30 -1.59 -9.40
CA MET A 125 12.08 -2.70 -8.84
C MET A 125 11.26 -3.67 -7.98
N ILE A 126 9.97 -3.41 -7.79
CA ILE A 126 9.05 -4.23 -7.00
C ILE A 126 7.82 -4.62 -7.81
N ARG A 127 7.24 -5.76 -7.45
CA ARG A 127 6.01 -6.26 -8.07
C ARG A 127 4.87 -6.27 -7.05
N PRO A 128 3.63 -5.98 -7.49
CA PRO A 128 2.48 -6.08 -6.61
C PRO A 128 2.18 -7.53 -6.25
N GLY A 129 1.84 -7.77 -5.01
CA GLY A 129 1.16 -8.98 -4.59
C GLY A 129 -0.29 -8.99 -5.09
N PHE A 130 -0.86 -10.18 -5.17
CA PHE A 130 -2.26 -10.32 -5.59
C PHE A 130 -3.21 -9.94 -4.45
N VAL A 131 -4.01 -8.91 -4.67
CA VAL A 131 -5.15 -8.56 -3.81
C VAL A 131 -6.43 -8.89 -4.57
N PRO A 132 -7.29 -9.77 -4.05
CA PRO A 132 -8.54 -10.14 -4.76
C PRO A 132 -9.42 -8.91 -5.01
N PRO A 133 -10.16 -8.88 -6.14
CA PRO A 133 -11.16 -7.85 -6.40
C PRO A 133 -12.22 -7.71 -5.30
N PRO A 134 -12.90 -6.55 -5.17
CA PRO A 134 -13.84 -6.27 -4.08
C PRO A 134 -14.94 -7.33 -3.89
N GLU A 135 -15.50 -7.86 -4.97
CA GLU A 135 -16.55 -8.88 -4.95
C GLU A 135 -16.07 -10.19 -4.31
N PHE A 136 -14.84 -10.63 -4.62
CA PHE A 136 -14.26 -11.83 -3.99
C PHE A 136 -13.91 -11.59 -2.52
N ARG A 137 -13.48 -10.38 -2.17
CA ARG A 137 -13.23 -10.01 -0.76
C ARG A 137 -14.52 -10.08 0.04
N ARG A 138 -15.62 -9.51 -0.47
CA ARG A 138 -16.95 -9.59 0.15
C ARG A 138 -17.43 -11.02 0.33
N LEU A 139 -17.28 -11.86 -0.70
CA LEU A 139 -17.64 -13.27 -0.61
C LEU A 139 -16.83 -13.99 0.47
N ARG A 140 -15.54 -13.73 0.57
CA ARG A 140 -14.67 -14.27 1.63
C ARG A 140 -15.13 -13.83 3.02
N ASP A 141 -15.49 -12.57 3.19
CA ASP A 141 -15.95 -12.04 4.47
C ASP A 141 -17.27 -12.69 4.89
N VAL A 142 -18.24 -12.81 3.98
CA VAL A 142 -19.53 -13.47 4.24
C VAL A 142 -19.33 -14.94 4.60
N THR A 143 -18.47 -15.67 3.87
CA THR A 143 -18.22 -17.08 4.16
C THR A 143 -17.51 -17.29 5.49
N ARG A 144 -16.54 -16.43 5.85
CA ARG A 144 -15.88 -16.45 7.17
C ARG A 144 -16.86 -16.12 8.30
N TYR A 145 -17.70 -15.12 8.11
CA TYR A 145 -18.73 -14.75 9.08
C TYR A 145 -19.71 -15.91 9.32
N ARG A 146 -20.21 -16.54 8.25
CA ARG A 146 -21.06 -17.74 8.35
C ARG A 146 -20.37 -18.86 9.11
N ALA A 147 -19.11 -19.17 8.81
CA ALA A 147 -18.34 -20.18 9.51
C ALA A 147 -18.20 -19.87 11.02
N GLY A 148 -17.96 -18.61 11.39
CA GLY A 148 -17.93 -18.14 12.76
C GLY A 148 -19.26 -18.36 13.50
N LEU A 149 -20.37 -17.98 12.87
CA LEU A 149 -21.71 -18.20 13.45
C LEU A 149 -22.01 -19.69 13.66
N VAL A 150 -21.64 -20.56 12.72
CA VAL A 150 -21.80 -22.01 12.86
C VAL A 150 -20.97 -22.54 14.02
N ALA A 151 -19.73 -22.08 14.17
CA ALA A 151 -18.86 -22.48 15.29
C ALA A 151 -19.45 -22.07 16.66
N VAL A 152 -19.92 -20.83 16.78
CA VAL A 152 -20.58 -20.34 18.00
C VAL A 152 -21.83 -21.17 18.34
N ARG A 153 -22.68 -21.43 17.34
CA ARG A 153 -23.87 -22.28 17.51
C ARG A 153 -23.52 -23.68 18.00
N THR A 154 -22.49 -24.28 17.43
CA THR A 154 -22.01 -25.62 17.78
C THR A 154 -21.50 -25.64 19.24
N ALA A 155 -20.71 -24.66 19.62
CA ALA A 155 -20.20 -24.53 21.00
C ALA A 155 -21.35 -24.40 22.02
N GLN A 156 -22.38 -23.61 21.71
CA GLN A 156 -23.56 -23.47 22.57
C GLN A 156 -24.36 -24.78 22.70
N LYS A 157 -24.52 -25.54 21.61
CA LYS A 157 -25.20 -26.86 21.66
C LYS A 157 -24.42 -27.87 22.52
N GLN A 158 -23.10 -27.86 22.42
CA GLN A 158 -22.24 -28.73 23.24
C GLN A 158 -22.33 -28.38 24.73
N ARG A 159 -22.33 -27.10 25.10
CA ARG A 159 -22.51 -26.66 26.47
C ARG A 159 -23.83 -27.14 27.07
N ARG A 160 -24.94 -27.12 26.31
CA ARG A 160 -26.25 -27.63 26.77
C ARG A 160 -26.30 -29.12 26.94
N ARG A 161 -25.43 -29.90 26.30
CA ARG A 161 -25.37 -31.35 26.42
C ARG A 161 -24.58 -31.81 27.66
N ASN A 162 -23.74 -30.93 28.20
CA ASN A 162 -22.89 -31.21 29.36
C ASN A 162 -23.54 -30.76 30.70
N PHE A 163 -24.81 -30.35 30.67
CA PHE A 163 -25.70 -30.15 31.81
C PHE A 163 -26.81 -31.22 31.80
#